data_05264bb12ffc9dd45919dcb28d1bfdd1
#
_entry.id   05264bb12ffc9dd45919dcb28d1bfdd1
#
_cell.length_a   1.000
_cell.length_b   1.000
_cell.length_c   1.000
_cell.angle_alpha   90.00
_cell.angle_beta   90.00
_cell.angle_gamma   90.00
#
_symmetry.space_group_name_H-M   'P 1'
#
loop_
_entity.id
_entity.type
_entity.pdbx_description
1 polymer ?
#
loop_
_entity_poly.entity_id
_entity_poly.type
_entity_poly.pdbx_seq_one_letter_code
_entity_poly.pdbx_strand_id
1 'polypeptide(L)'
;MNTKKTVLITGARAPATLHLCRLFHNAGHTVIIADSIPYPLSKVSKSTDYFYEIPSPKWKTNESIRALLSIIQRHNVDLLIPTCEEVFYISKYREELSVFCHVLVDDFQKLSLLHNKWEFIQFVANLGWQVPATCRISNEEAIRSMMHKTPAHTPFVLKPIYSRFSDKVEFMTKEAALKESMIYKSNYIMQEFIQGTQHCSYSIAQSGEVLAHSTYKTEFTAGLGATIAFQHMNHSKIDQFVTHIVKELNFSGQIAFDFIVTENGDAIPIECNPRTTSGLHLFDEEILPAFFNEKVNNSFIPKQNSECAIRLAMLLYGFPYLKSKQKRKRWLKVLCSYPDIVYRHNDWKPFFYQFFSMYKLWRESYKYERTILEQTTYDISWDGEDL
;
A
#
# COMPACT_ATOMS: atom_id res chain seq x y z
N MET A 1 -12.33 30.79 0.51
CA MET A 1 -10.86 30.79 0.43
C MET A 1 -10.36 29.71 1.37
N ASN A 2 -9.81 28.61 0.84
CA ASN A 2 -9.22 27.58 1.71
C ASN A 2 -8.07 28.19 2.51
N THR A 3 -8.16 28.17 3.84
CA THR A 3 -7.08 28.62 4.71
C THR A 3 -5.85 27.74 4.48
N LYS A 4 -4.68 28.38 4.33
CA LYS A 4 -3.41 27.66 4.20
C LYS A 4 -3.21 26.76 5.42
N LYS A 5 -2.96 25.46 5.18
CA LYS A 5 -2.74 24.43 6.19
C LYS A 5 -1.29 23.97 6.18
N THR A 6 -0.81 23.42 7.30
CA THR A 6 0.49 22.76 7.41
C THR A 6 0.28 21.25 7.51
N VAL A 7 0.88 20.50 6.57
CA VAL A 7 0.72 19.05 6.49
C VAL A 7 2.07 18.38 6.73
N LEU A 8 2.10 17.41 7.65
CA LEU A 8 3.24 16.53 7.89
C LEU A 8 2.97 15.15 7.27
N ILE A 9 3.81 14.73 6.34
CA ILE A 9 3.68 13.45 5.64
C ILE A 9 4.88 12.58 6.00
N THR A 10 4.65 11.38 6.53
CA THR A 10 5.71 10.41 6.80
C THR A 10 5.88 9.42 5.64
N GLY A 11 6.95 8.60 5.67
CA GLY A 11 7.24 7.68 4.56
C GLY A 11 7.72 8.40 3.30
N ALA A 12 8.54 9.44 3.45
CA ALA A 12 9.02 10.31 2.36
C ALA A 12 9.78 9.58 1.24
N ARG A 13 10.15 8.31 1.47
CA ARG A 13 10.80 7.41 0.50
C ARG A 13 9.86 6.96 -0.62
N ALA A 14 8.53 6.93 -0.37
CA ALA A 14 7.56 6.39 -1.31
C ALA A 14 7.20 7.37 -2.43
N PRO A 15 7.01 6.90 -3.68
CA PRO A 15 6.47 7.73 -4.75
C PRO A 15 5.11 8.36 -4.42
N ALA A 16 4.29 7.67 -3.61
CA ALA A 16 3.01 8.17 -3.13
C ALA A 16 3.16 9.45 -2.30
N THR A 17 4.16 9.51 -1.42
CA THR A 17 4.49 10.72 -0.65
C THR A 17 4.88 11.88 -1.55
N LEU A 18 5.71 11.62 -2.58
CA LEU A 18 6.07 12.66 -3.56
C LEU A 18 4.82 13.22 -4.27
N HIS A 19 3.87 12.34 -4.59
CA HIS A 19 2.61 12.77 -5.20
C HIS A 19 1.80 13.65 -4.24
N LEU A 20 1.63 13.23 -2.98
CA LEU A 20 0.96 14.05 -1.95
C LEU A 20 1.63 15.39 -1.74
N CYS A 21 2.98 15.44 -1.67
CA CYS A 21 3.70 16.70 -1.56
C CYS A 21 3.30 17.67 -2.68
N ARG A 22 3.20 17.16 -3.92
CA ARG A 22 2.81 17.99 -5.08
C ARG A 22 1.37 18.45 -4.99
N LEU A 23 0.44 17.58 -4.61
CA LEU A 23 -0.97 17.95 -4.46
C LEU A 23 -1.16 19.05 -3.41
N PHE A 24 -0.61 18.88 -2.21
CA PHE A 24 -0.75 19.85 -1.13
C PHE A 24 -0.02 21.17 -1.44
N HIS A 25 1.19 21.10 -1.98
CA HIS A 25 1.95 22.28 -2.35
C HIS A 25 1.26 23.11 -3.45
N ASN A 26 0.73 22.45 -4.49
CA ASN A 26 -0.01 23.11 -5.57
C ASN A 26 -1.27 23.81 -5.07
N ALA A 27 -1.92 23.25 -4.03
CA ALA A 27 -3.07 23.85 -3.36
C ALA A 27 -2.67 24.99 -2.37
N GLY A 28 -1.37 25.31 -2.25
CA GLY A 28 -0.87 26.41 -1.42
C GLY A 28 -0.62 26.05 0.04
N HIS A 29 -0.67 24.77 0.42
CA HIS A 29 -0.37 24.31 1.77
C HIS A 29 1.14 24.25 2.03
N THR A 30 1.55 24.33 3.31
CA THR A 30 2.93 24.06 3.73
C THR A 30 3.12 22.55 3.88
N VAL A 31 4.15 22.00 3.24
CA VAL A 31 4.43 20.56 3.18
C VAL A 31 5.71 20.25 3.93
N ILE A 32 5.58 19.48 5.00
CA ILE A 32 6.67 18.93 5.80
C ILE A 32 6.71 17.44 5.56
N ILE A 33 7.90 16.88 5.36
CA ILE A 33 8.07 15.43 5.26
C ILE A 33 9.01 14.91 6.34
N ALA A 34 8.76 13.68 6.80
CA ALA A 34 9.63 12.97 7.73
C ALA A 34 9.88 11.54 7.26
N ASP A 35 11.11 11.05 7.47
CA ASP A 35 11.49 9.67 7.18
C ASP A 35 12.68 9.25 8.05
N SER A 36 12.86 7.95 8.24
CA SER A 36 14.00 7.38 8.96
C SER A 36 15.24 7.14 8.08
N ILE A 37 15.14 7.37 6.77
CA ILE A 37 16.31 7.36 5.88
C ILE A 37 16.71 8.79 5.48
N PRO A 38 18.03 9.08 5.35
CA PRO A 38 18.50 10.44 5.05
C PRO A 38 18.35 10.83 3.57
N TYR A 39 17.95 9.89 2.70
CA TYR A 39 17.89 10.05 1.24
C TYR A 39 16.51 9.69 0.64
N PRO A 40 15.39 10.12 1.25
CA PRO A 40 14.08 9.80 0.69
C PRO A 40 13.82 10.58 -0.61
N LEU A 41 13.02 9.97 -1.51
CA LEU A 41 12.73 10.51 -2.84
C LEU A 41 12.15 11.93 -2.81
N SER A 42 11.26 12.20 -1.87
CA SER A 42 10.54 13.47 -1.78
C SER A 42 11.39 14.64 -1.26
N LYS A 43 12.55 14.36 -0.66
CA LYS A 43 13.44 15.37 -0.04
C LYS A 43 13.87 16.48 -0.99
N VAL A 44 14.06 16.15 -2.26
CA VAL A 44 14.61 17.09 -3.26
C VAL A 44 13.52 17.71 -4.14
N SER A 45 12.26 17.37 -3.89
CA SER A 45 11.13 18.00 -4.59
C SER A 45 10.99 19.46 -4.20
N LYS A 46 10.67 20.31 -5.18
CA LYS A 46 10.31 21.70 -4.90
C LYS A 46 8.99 21.86 -4.14
N SER A 47 8.22 20.78 -4.08
CA SER A 47 6.95 20.71 -3.35
C SER A 47 7.13 20.29 -1.88
N THR A 48 8.36 20.25 -1.39
CA THR A 48 8.71 19.97 0.01
C THR A 48 9.32 21.22 0.62
N ASP A 49 8.66 21.78 1.64
CA ASP A 49 9.17 22.96 2.35
C ASP A 49 10.21 22.58 3.39
N TYR A 50 9.97 21.46 4.14
CA TYR A 50 10.87 20.98 5.19
C TYR A 50 11.01 19.47 5.14
N PHE A 51 12.22 18.97 5.39
CA PHE A 51 12.51 17.55 5.61
C PHE A 51 13.14 17.32 6.98
N TYR A 52 12.64 16.33 7.69
CA TYR A 52 13.17 15.86 8.94
C TYR A 52 13.55 14.38 8.86
N GLU A 53 14.80 14.08 9.17
CA GLU A 53 15.22 12.72 9.44
C GLU A 53 14.84 12.38 10.89
N ILE A 54 14.07 11.31 11.08
CA ILE A 54 13.58 10.87 12.39
C ILE A 54 14.14 9.48 12.72
N PRO A 55 14.20 9.09 14.00
CA PRO A 55 14.56 7.73 14.37
C PRO A 55 13.63 6.70 13.71
N SER A 56 14.16 5.49 13.47
CA SER A 56 13.35 4.38 12.91
C SER A 56 12.16 4.07 13.83
N PRO A 57 10.94 4.08 13.30
CA PRO A 57 9.76 3.70 14.09
C PRO A 57 9.81 2.25 14.57
N LYS A 58 10.43 1.33 13.83
CA LYS A 58 10.58 -0.08 14.23
C LYS A 58 11.56 -0.27 15.39
N TRP A 59 12.73 0.37 15.31
CA TRP A 59 13.81 0.11 16.27
C TRP A 59 13.87 1.10 17.43
N LYS A 60 13.25 2.27 17.27
CA LYS A 60 13.29 3.39 18.21
C LYS A 60 11.94 4.10 18.27
N THR A 61 10.87 3.33 18.52
CA THR A 61 9.48 3.79 18.43
C THR A 61 9.25 5.06 19.25
N ASN A 62 9.57 5.04 20.56
CA ASN A 62 9.37 6.19 21.43
C ASN A 62 10.15 7.44 20.99
N GLU A 63 11.38 7.26 20.50
CA GLU A 63 12.19 8.38 19.99
C GLU A 63 11.58 8.94 18.68
N SER A 64 11.07 8.06 17.82
CA SER A 64 10.39 8.44 16.57
C SER A 64 9.13 9.26 16.86
N ILE A 65 8.29 8.80 17.77
CA ILE A 65 7.06 9.51 18.17
C ILE A 65 7.37 10.88 18.80
N ARG A 66 8.37 10.97 19.68
CA ARG A 66 8.82 12.24 20.26
C ARG A 66 9.33 13.21 19.18
N ALA A 67 10.04 12.70 18.17
CA ALA A 67 10.48 13.52 17.05
C ALA A 67 9.29 14.06 16.25
N LEU A 68 8.28 13.23 15.95
CA LEU A 68 7.05 13.66 15.30
C LEU A 68 6.31 14.71 16.12
N LEU A 69 6.13 14.52 17.42
CA LEU A 69 5.51 15.51 18.33
C LEU A 69 6.24 16.86 18.30
N SER A 70 7.59 16.82 18.34
CA SER A 70 8.40 18.04 18.26
C SER A 70 8.19 18.79 16.93
N ILE A 71 8.08 18.06 15.81
CA ILE A 71 7.82 18.66 14.49
C ILE A 71 6.41 19.26 14.47
N ILE A 72 5.40 18.51 14.95
CA ILE A 72 4.00 18.92 14.98
C ILE A 72 3.85 20.25 15.78
N GLN A 73 4.41 20.30 16.97
CA GLN A 73 4.35 21.49 17.81
C GLN A 73 5.14 22.67 17.22
N ARG A 74 6.34 22.42 16.70
CA ARG A 74 7.20 23.48 16.12
C ARG A 74 6.55 24.17 14.94
N HIS A 75 5.81 23.44 14.09
CA HIS A 75 5.25 23.96 12.84
C HIS A 75 3.74 24.19 12.92
N ASN A 76 3.10 23.96 14.06
CA ASN A 76 1.65 24.00 14.21
C ASN A 76 0.99 23.16 13.10
N VAL A 77 1.36 21.88 13.00
CA VAL A 77 0.84 20.97 11.98
C VAL A 77 -0.66 20.79 12.14
N ASP A 78 -1.41 20.95 11.07
CA ASP A 78 -2.86 20.70 11.05
C ASP A 78 -3.20 19.22 10.80
N LEU A 79 -2.36 18.54 10.00
CA LEU A 79 -2.65 17.19 9.52
C LEU A 79 -1.38 16.34 9.43
N LEU A 80 -1.40 15.16 10.04
CA LEU A 80 -0.38 14.11 9.90
C LEU A 80 -0.89 12.99 9.00
N ILE A 81 -0.15 12.67 7.94
CA ILE A 81 -0.48 11.61 6.97
C ILE A 81 0.63 10.56 6.95
N PRO A 82 0.46 9.39 7.55
CA PRO A 82 1.35 8.25 7.33
C PRO A 82 1.06 7.61 5.97
N THR A 83 2.12 7.25 5.23
CA THR A 83 1.98 6.70 3.87
C THR A 83 2.48 5.28 3.70
N CYS A 84 3.42 4.83 4.54
CA CYS A 84 3.98 3.49 4.50
C CYS A 84 3.63 2.71 5.77
N GLU A 85 4.47 1.74 6.15
CA GLU A 85 4.17 0.86 7.28
C GLU A 85 4.45 1.47 8.65
N GLU A 86 5.08 2.63 8.71
CA GLU A 86 5.13 3.44 9.93
C GLU A 86 3.73 3.79 10.46
N VAL A 87 2.69 3.60 9.64
CA VAL A 87 1.28 3.77 10.02
C VAL A 87 0.91 2.97 11.26
N PHE A 88 1.47 1.77 11.45
CA PHE A 88 1.17 0.92 12.62
C PHE A 88 1.70 1.53 13.91
N TYR A 89 2.92 2.06 13.89
CA TYR A 89 3.53 2.75 15.02
C TYR A 89 2.83 4.07 15.34
N ILE A 90 2.47 4.85 14.32
CA ILE A 90 1.71 6.09 14.47
C ILE A 90 0.32 5.80 15.00
N SER A 91 -0.34 4.74 14.55
CA SER A 91 -1.66 4.31 15.02
C SER A 91 -1.65 3.95 16.51
N LYS A 92 -0.60 3.27 16.98
CA LYS A 92 -0.44 2.92 18.40
C LYS A 92 -0.40 4.15 19.31
N TYR A 93 0.16 5.26 18.82
CA TYR A 93 0.29 6.53 19.56
C TYR A 93 -0.67 7.60 19.02
N ARG A 94 -1.72 7.20 18.29
CA ARG A 94 -2.69 8.10 17.67
C ARG A 94 -3.32 9.07 18.66
N GLU A 95 -3.72 8.60 19.83
CA GLU A 95 -4.37 9.44 20.85
C GLU A 95 -3.44 10.58 21.31
N GLU A 96 -2.18 10.28 21.59
CA GLU A 96 -1.18 11.26 22.00
C GLU A 96 -0.92 12.31 20.90
N LEU A 97 -0.77 11.88 19.65
CA LEU A 97 -0.54 12.75 18.49
C LEU A 97 -1.78 13.60 18.19
N SER A 98 -2.99 13.06 18.36
CA SER A 98 -4.26 13.71 18.03
C SER A 98 -4.61 14.86 18.97
N VAL A 99 -3.90 15.01 20.09
CA VAL A 99 -4.01 16.20 20.96
C VAL A 99 -3.55 17.47 20.21
N PHE A 100 -2.65 17.33 19.25
CA PHE A 100 -1.97 18.47 18.60
C PHE A 100 -2.36 18.68 17.14
N CYS A 101 -2.77 17.64 16.42
CA CYS A 101 -3.16 17.73 15.00
C CYS A 101 -4.15 16.63 14.62
N HIS A 102 -4.82 16.77 13.49
CA HIS A 102 -5.55 15.65 12.92
C HIS A 102 -4.58 14.57 12.43
N VAL A 103 -4.77 13.31 12.86
CA VAL A 103 -3.95 12.16 12.43
C VAL A 103 -4.80 11.25 11.54
N LEU A 104 -4.43 11.15 10.26
CA LEU A 104 -5.19 10.36 9.28
C LEU A 104 -4.87 8.87 9.37
N VAL A 105 -5.29 8.25 10.46
CA VAL A 105 -5.12 6.82 10.73
C VAL A 105 -6.20 6.33 11.68
N ASP A 106 -6.59 5.07 11.59
CA ASP A 106 -7.51 4.42 12.54
C ASP A 106 -6.76 3.79 13.72
N ASP A 107 -7.52 3.15 14.62
CA ASP A 107 -6.98 2.47 15.79
C ASP A 107 -6.10 1.28 15.40
N PHE A 108 -5.05 1.07 16.18
CA PHE A 108 -4.07 0.01 15.94
C PHE A 108 -4.71 -1.39 15.84
N GLN A 109 -5.73 -1.67 16.63
CA GLN A 109 -6.42 -2.97 16.60
C GLN A 109 -7.10 -3.23 15.25
N LYS A 110 -7.75 -2.20 14.65
CA LYS A 110 -8.35 -2.32 13.32
C LYS A 110 -7.27 -2.50 12.24
N LEU A 111 -6.17 -1.73 12.32
CA LEU A 111 -5.07 -1.86 11.37
C LEU A 111 -4.43 -3.25 11.45
N SER A 112 -4.20 -3.75 12.67
CA SER A 112 -3.63 -5.08 12.91
C SER A 112 -4.51 -6.20 12.34
N LEU A 113 -5.82 -6.17 12.60
CA LEU A 113 -6.79 -7.11 12.04
C LEU A 113 -6.76 -7.12 10.51
N LEU A 114 -6.74 -5.93 9.90
CA LEU A 114 -6.75 -5.79 8.45
C LEU A 114 -5.44 -6.23 7.78
N HIS A 115 -4.30 -5.97 8.43
CA HIS A 115 -2.98 -6.33 7.89
C HIS A 115 -2.65 -7.81 8.04
N ASN A 116 -3.18 -8.46 9.08
CA ASN A 116 -3.05 -9.89 9.29
C ASN A 116 -3.88 -10.65 8.26
N LYS A 117 -3.24 -11.31 7.28
CA LYS A 117 -3.93 -11.98 6.17
C LYS A 117 -4.89 -13.07 6.62
N TRP A 118 -4.61 -13.74 7.74
CA TRP A 118 -5.52 -14.73 8.32
C TRP A 118 -6.76 -14.06 8.93
N GLU A 119 -6.55 -13.12 9.83
CA GLU A 119 -7.64 -12.41 10.54
C GLU A 119 -8.54 -11.67 9.55
N PHE A 120 -7.96 -11.00 8.56
CA PHE A 120 -8.68 -10.31 7.49
C PHE A 120 -9.61 -11.26 6.73
N ILE A 121 -9.11 -12.42 6.27
CA ILE A 121 -9.92 -13.39 5.52
C ILE A 121 -11.06 -13.95 6.39
N GLN A 122 -10.80 -14.25 7.68
CA GLN A 122 -11.85 -14.71 8.60
C GLN A 122 -12.91 -13.62 8.83
N PHE A 123 -12.48 -12.38 9.05
CA PHE A 123 -13.37 -11.24 9.22
C PHE A 123 -14.29 -11.06 8.00
N VAL A 124 -13.72 -11.04 6.81
CA VAL A 124 -14.46 -10.87 5.54
C VAL A 124 -15.42 -12.05 5.28
N ALA A 125 -15.01 -13.27 5.56
CA ALA A 125 -15.86 -14.47 5.45
C ALA A 125 -17.07 -14.41 6.39
N ASN A 126 -16.86 -13.95 7.64
CA ASN A 126 -17.94 -13.80 8.62
C ASN A 126 -18.97 -12.73 8.22
N LEU A 127 -18.58 -11.76 7.38
CA LEU A 127 -19.49 -10.79 6.79
C LEU A 127 -20.24 -11.33 5.54
N GLY A 128 -20.04 -12.60 5.19
CA GLY A 128 -20.72 -13.26 4.09
C GLY A 128 -20.13 -13.03 2.70
N TRP A 129 -18.93 -12.44 2.60
CA TRP A 129 -18.22 -12.29 1.33
C TRP A 129 -17.53 -13.57 0.93
N GLN A 130 -17.47 -13.82 -0.36
CA GLN A 130 -16.68 -14.91 -0.92
C GLN A 130 -15.18 -14.62 -0.74
N VAL A 131 -14.47 -15.57 -0.15
CA VAL A 131 -13.02 -15.50 0.08
C VAL A 131 -12.36 -16.79 -0.40
N PRO A 132 -11.07 -16.80 -0.70
CA PRO A 132 -10.34 -18.02 -1.02
C PRO A 132 -10.25 -18.93 0.23
N ALA A 133 -10.38 -20.24 0.03
CA ALA A 133 -10.13 -21.19 1.11
C ALA A 133 -8.74 -20.96 1.69
N THR A 134 -8.66 -20.75 3.01
CA THR A 134 -7.41 -20.36 3.68
C THR A 134 -7.26 -21.13 4.99
N CYS A 135 -6.03 -21.57 5.32
CA CYS A 135 -5.70 -22.15 6.63
C CYS A 135 -4.33 -21.68 7.11
N ARG A 136 -4.12 -21.71 8.45
CA ARG A 136 -2.79 -21.51 9.05
C ARG A 136 -1.97 -22.79 8.91
N ILE A 137 -0.69 -22.67 8.60
CA ILE A 137 0.21 -23.82 8.40
C ILE A 137 0.57 -24.51 9.72
N SER A 138 0.45 -23.85 10.84
CA SER A 138 0.69 -24.42 12.17
C SER A 138 -0.27 -25.56 12.56
N ASN A 139 -1.32 -25.81 11.76
CA ASN A 139 -2.33 -26.83 12.00
C ASN A 139 -2.38 -27.84 10.84
N GLU A 140 -1.72 -28.99 11.00
CA GLU A 140 -1.69 -30.04 9.98
C GLU A 140 -3.08 -30.60 9.66
N GLU A 141 -3.96 -30.71 10.64
CA GLU A 141 -5.34 -31.16 10.46
C GLU A 141 -6.14 -30.17 9.59
N ALA A 142 -5.97 -28.85 9.82
CA ALA A 142 -6.58 -27.82 8.99
C ALA A 142 -6.08 -27.89 7.55
N ILE A 143 -4.79 -28.12 7.32
CA ILE A 143 -4.21 -28.32 5.99
C ILE A 143 -4.85 -29.54 5.31
N ARG A 144 -4.88 -30.68 5.97
CA ARG A 144 -5.50 -31.91 5.44
C ARG A 144 -6.99 -31.69 5.12
N SER A 145 -7.73 -31.07 6.05
CA SER A 145 -9.15 -30.74 5.85
C SER A 145 -9.38 -29.85 4.65
N MET A 146 -8.60 -28.78 4.50
CA MET A 146 -8.68 -27.89 3.35
C MET A 146 -8.38 -28.62 2.04
N MET A 147 -7.34 -29.46 2.03
CA MET A 147 -6.99 -30.26 0.86
C MET A 147 -8.08 -31.28 0.47
N HIS A 148 -8.78 -31.86 1.44
CA HIS A 148 -9.90 -32.76 1.14
C HIS A 148 -11.08 -32.02 0.51
N LYS A 149 -11.33 -30.77 0.88
CA LYS A 149 -12.46 -29.95 0.40
C LYS A 149 -12.19 -29.30 -0.96
N THR A 150 -10.93 -29.16 -1.36
CA THR A 150 -10.56 -28.54 -2.63
C THR A 150 -10.40 -29.58 -3.74
N PRO A 151 -10.70 -29.25 -5.02
CA PRO A 151 -10.47 -30.14 -6.16
C PRO A 151 -9.04 -30.66 -6.26
N ALA A 152 -8.84 -31.84 -6.86
CA ALA A 152 -7.54 -32.53 -6.86
C ALA A 152 -6.38 -31.71 -7.47
N HIS A 153 -6.67 -30.87 -8.45
CA HIS A 153 -5.66 -30.07 -9.17
C HIS A 153 -5.63 -28.59 -8.75
N THR A 154 -6.29 -28.23 -7.63
CA THR A 154 -6.26 -26.84 -7.14
C THR A 154 -4.83 -26.48 -6.71
N PRO A 155 -4.19 -25.47 -7.31
CA PRO A 155 -2.94 -24.95 -6.81
C PRO A 155 -3.19 -24.12 -5.55
N PHE A 156 -2.17 -24.04 -4.69
CA PHE A 156 -2.19 -23.23 -3.48
C PHE A 156 -1.08 -22.20 -3.51
N VAL A 157 -1.32 -21.15 -2.74
CA VAL A 157 -0.36 -20.06 -2.49
C VAL A 157 0.03 -20.11 -1.02
N LEU A 158 1.32 -20.24 -0.78
CA LEU A 158 1.91 -20.13 0.54
C LEU A 158 2.44 -18.72 0.72
N LYS A 159 2.02 -18.02 1.77
CA LYS A 159 2.45 -16.66 2.03
C LYS A 159 2.55 -16.37 3.54
N PRO A 160 3.50 -15.51 3.97
CA PRO A 160 3.56 -15.07 5.36
C PRO A 160 2.27 -14.37 5.77
N ILE A 161 1.86 -14.49 7.03
CA ILE A 161 0.70 -13.79 7.60
C ILE A 161 0.88 -12.28 7.42
N TYR A 162 2.07 -11.78 7.73
CA TYR A 162 2.50 -10.41 7.49
C TYR A 162 3.54 -10.42 6.38
N SER A 163 3.30 -9.70 5.28
CA SER A 163 4.26 -9.57 4.18
C SER A 163 3.87 -8.43 3.26
N ARG A 164 4.85 -7.97 2.47
CA ARG A 164 4.74 -6.85 1.53
C ARG A 164 5.18 -7.29 0.15
N PHE A 165 4.69 -6.59 -0.88
CA PHE A 165 5.13 -6.74 -2.27
C PHE A 165 5.11 -8.18 -2.80
N SER A 166 4.29 -9.06 -2.22
CA SER A 166 4.30 -10.50 -2.51
C SER A 166 5.70 -11.14 -2.34
N ASP A 167 6.55 -10.57 -1.50
CA ASP A 167 7.83 -11.16 -1.13
C ASP A 167 7.57 -12.47 -0.39
N LYS A 168 8.32 -13.52 -0.70
CA LYS A 168 8.17 -14.86 -0.10
C LYS A 168 6.84 -15.57 -0.41
N VAL A 169 6.17 -15.23 -1.54
CA VAL A 169 5.01 -15.98 -2.03
C VAL A 169 5.51 -17.21 -2.81
N GLU A 170 5.06 -18.40 -2.41
CA GLU A 170 5.39 -19.66 -3.06
C GLU A 170 4.12 -20.31 -3.64
N PHE A 171 4.21 -20.79 -4.86
CA PHE A 171 3.14 -21.57 -5.48
C PHE A 171 3.42 -23.04 -5.31
N MET A 172 2.42 -23.82 -4.91
CA MET A 172 2.58 -25.24 -4.68
C MET A 172 1.39 -26.05 -5.18
N THR A 173 1.68 -27.31 -5.53
CA THR A 173 0.64 -28.29 -5.82
C THR A 173 0.17 -28.96 -4.53
N LYS A 174 -0.98 -29.61 -4.61
CA LYS A 174 -1.54 -30.39 -3.49
C LYS A 174 -0.56 -31.49 -3.01
N GLU A 175 0.13 -32.15 -3.95
CA GLU A 175 1.10 -33.20 -3.66
C GLU A 175 2.36 -32.65 -2.96
N ALA A 176 2.83 -31.46 -3.37
CA ALA A 176 3.97 -30.81 -2.73
C ALA A 176 3.62 -30.38 -1.30
N ALA A 177 2.44 -29.82 -1.10
CA ALA A 177 1.96 -29.42 0.22
C ALA A 177 1.81 -30.58 1.23
N LEU A 178 1.53 -31.80 0.74
CA LEU A 178 1.44 -33.00 1.59
C LEU A 178 2.80 -33.63 1.92
N LYS A 179 3.83 -33.38 1.09
CA LYS A 179 5.16 -34.00 1.23
C LYS A 179 6.14 -33.20 2.09
N GLU A 180 6.03 -31.87 2.10
CA GLU A 180 6.88 -31.03 2.93
C GLU A 180 6.36 -30.99 4.36
N SER A 181 7.25 -31.19 5.35
CA SER A 181 6.93 -30.88 6.74
C SER A 181 6.86 -29.35 6.88
N MET A 182 5.67 -28.80 6.63
CA MET A 182 5.40 -27.37 6.66
C MET A 182 5.48 -26.74 8.06
N ILE A 183 5.72 -27.55 9.08
CA ILE A 183 5.74 -27.19 10.51
C ILE A 183 6.71 -26.04 10.83
N TYR A 184 7.75 -25.85 10.00
CA TYR A 184 8.74 -24.79 10.21
C TYR A 184 8.28 -23.38 9.78
N LYS A 185 7.11 -23.24 9.14
CA LYS A 185 6.57 -21.96 8.64
C LYS A 185 5.35 -21.50 9.46
N SER A 186 5.44 -21.52 10.79
CA SER A 186 4.31 -21.23 11.70
C SER A 186 3.61 -19.89 11.41
N ASN A 187 4.34 -18.91 10.90
CA ASN A 187 3.82 -17.58 10.56
C ASN A 187 3.31 -17.46 9.10
N TYR A 188 2.95 -18.60 8.47
CA TYR A 188 2.43 -18.64 7.12
C TYR A 188 0.98 -19.10 7.08
N ILE A 189 0.28 -18.66 6.05
CA ILE A 189 -1.00 -19.22 5.63
C ILE A 189 -0.83 -19.94 4.30
N MET A 190 -1.64 -20.99 4.12
CA MET A 190 -1.88 -21.61 2.83
C MET A 190 -3.26 -21.16 2.34
N GLN A 191 -3.32 -20.65 1.12
CA GLN A 191 -4.52 -20.10 0.52
C GLN A 191 -4.74 -20.72 -0.86
N GLU A 192 -6.00 -21.01 -1.19
CA GLU A 192 -6.41 -21.42 -2.53
C GLU A 192 -5.98 -20.39 -3.56
N PHE A 193 -5.39 -20.85 -4.68
CA PHE A 193 -5.09 -19.99 -5.80
C PHE A 193 -6.34 -19.75 -6.63
N ILE A 194 -6.79 -18.51 -6.65
CA ILE A 194 -7.93 -18.09 -7.48
C ILE A 194 -7.44 -17.71 -8.86
N GLN A 195 -8.00 -18.34 -9.91
CA GLN A 195 -7.70 -17.99 -11.28
C GLN A 195 -8.47 -16.72 -11.67
N GLY A 196 -7.76 -15.73 -12.20
CA GLY A 196 -8.37 -14.47 -12.60
C GLY A 196 -7.34 -13.37 -12.87
N THR A 197 -7.80 -12.13 -12.84
CA THR A 197 -6.95 -10.94 -13.02
C THR A 197 -6.87 -10.16 -11.71
N GLN A 198 -5.66 -9.76 -11.34
CA GLN A 198 -5.45 -8.97 -10.14
C GLN A 198 -5.95 -7.54 -10.34
N HIS A 199 -6.72 -7.07 -9.36
CA HIS A 199 -7.19 -5.70 -9.24
C HIS A 199 -6.85 -5.19 -7.85
N CYS A 200 -6.63 -3.89 -7.74
CA CYS A 200 -6.38 -3.23 -6.47
C CYS A 200 -7.33 -2.06 -6.31
N SER A 201 -7.66 -1.73 -5.07
CA SER A 201 -8.37 -0.49 -4.74
C SER A 201 -7.54 0.38 -3.80
N TYR A 202 -7.86 1.65 -3.76
CA TYR A 202 -7.38 2.60 -2.76
C TYR A 202 -8.50 3.53 -2.37
N SER A 203 -8.65 3.77 -1.07
CA SER A 203 -9.70 4.64 -0.54
C SER A 203 -9.19 5.49 0.62
N ILE A 204 -9.82 6.65 0.79
CA ILE A 204 -9.79 7.44 2.01
C ILE A 204 -11.16 7.35 2.62
N ALA A 205 -11.22 7.03 3.90
CA ALA A 205 -12.47 6.88 4.63
C ALA A 205 -12.45 7.71 5.91
N GLN A 206 -13.63 8.09 6.38
CA GLN A 206 -13.83 8.79 7.65
C GLN A 206 -15.11 8.31 8.31
N SER A 207 -15.01 7.84 9.56
CA SER A 207 -16.16 7.41 10.36
C SER A 207 -17.11 6.46 9.61
N GLY A 208 -16.54 5.50 8.92
CA GLY A 208 -17.30 4.49 8.17
C GLY A 208 -17.82 4.95 6.80
N GLU A 209 -17.49 6.15 6.35
CA GLU A 209 -17.86 6.67 5.03
C GLU A 209 -16.64 6.74 4.11
N VAL A 210 -16.80 6.30 2.86
CA VAL A 210 -15.76 6.38 1.82
C VAL A 210 -15.80 7.78 1.19
N LEU A 211 -14.74 8.56 1.41
CA LEU A 211 -14.62 9.93 0.89
C LEU A 211 -13.93 10.00 -0.47
N ALA A 212 -13.03 9.06 -0.74
CA ALA A 212 -12.37 8.92 -2.04
C ALA A 212 -12.15 7.44 -2.34
N HIS A 213 -12.31 7.05 -3.61
CA HIS A 213 -12.16 5.65 -4.03
C HIS A 213 -11.60 5.55 -5.45
N SER A 214 -10.62 4.67 -5.64
CA SER A 214 -10.12 4.29 -6.96
C SER A 214 -9.95 2.78 -7.05
N THR A 215 -10.30 2.21 -8.19
CA THR A 215 -10.02 0.81 -8.55
C THR A 215 -9.17 0.78 -9.81
N TYR A 216 -8.19 -0.11 -9.87
CA TYR A 216 -7.32 -0.29 -11.02
C TYR A 216 -6.90 -1.75 -11.20
N LYS A 217 -6.66 -2.13 -12.47
CA LYS A 217 -6.16 -3.46 -12.82
C LYS A 217 -4.65 -3.48 -12.76
N THR A 218 -4.08 -4.56 -12.22
CA THR A 218 -2.64 -4.83 -12.25
C THR A 218 -2.26 -5.45 -13.60
N GLU A 219 -1.60 -4.69 -14.45
CA GLU A 219 -1.17 -5.16 -15.78
C GLU A 219 0.35 -5.36 -15.85
N PHE A 220 1.12 -4.47 -15.23
CA PHE A 220 2.58 -4.50 -15.18
C PHE A 220 3.03 -4.46 -13.74
N THR A 221 3.95 -5.35 -13.37
CA THR A 221 4.45 -5.48 -11.98
C THR A 221 5.97 -5.44 -11.91
N ALA A 222 6.48 -4.90 -10.82
CA ALA A 222 7.82 -5.17 -10.34
C ALA A 222 7.75 -6.38 -9.41
N GLY A 223 8.38 -7.49 -9.78
CA GLY A 223 8.21 -8.77 -9.09
C GLY A 223 6.79 -9.34 -9.22
N LEU A 224 6.30 -9.99 -8.19
CA LEU A 224 5.01 -10.69 -8.21
C LEU A 224 3.80 -9.81 -7.83
N GLY A 225 3.99 -8.67 -7.15
CA GLY A 225 2.87 -7.95 -6.55
C GLY A 225 2.87 -6.43 -6.70
N ALA A 226 4.02 -5.77 -6.88
CA ALA A 226 4.06 -4.30 -6.91
C ALA A 226 3.65 -3.78 -8.29
N THR A 227 2.44 -3.24 -8.41
CA THR A 227 1.94 -2.63 -9.67
C THR A 227 2.75 -1.39 -10.02
N ILE A 228 3.18 -1.27 -11.28
CA ILE A 228 4.03 -0.17 -11.78
C ILE A 228 3.39 0.64 -12.91
N ALA A 229 2.19 0.27 -13.34
CA ALA A 229 1.36 1.06 -14.25
C ALA A 229 -0.10 0.93 -13.82
N PHE A 230 -0.80 2.06 -13.76
CA PHE A 230 -2.10 2.20 -13.16
C PHE A 230 -3.06 2.85 -14.14
N GLN A 231 -4.24 2.30 -14.26
CA GLN A 231 -5.35 2.88 -15.03
C GLN A 231 -6.63 2.69 -14.25
N HIS A 232 -7.33 3.79 -13.97
CA HIS A 232 -8.61 3.74 -13.27
C HIS A 232 -9.64 2.94 -14.07
N MET A 233 -10.43 2.18 -13.35
CA MET A 233 -11.59 1.47 -13.89
C MET A 233 -12.67 1.34 -12.83
N ASN A 234 -13.91 1.31 -13.26
CA ASN A 234 -15.05 1.06 -12.37
C ASN A 234 -15.27 -0.44 -12.21
N HIS A 235 -15.52 -0.89 -10.98
CA HIS A 235 -15.88 -2.27 -10.68
C HIS A 235 -16.86 -2.34 -9.51
N SER A 236 -18.15 -2.43 -9.82
CA SER A 236 -19.24 -2.30 -8.83
C SER A 236 -19.15 -3.26 -7.63
N LYS A 237 -18.68 -4.49 -7.83
CA LYS A 237 -18.50 -5.46 -6.73
C LYS A 237 -17.35 -5.05 -5.80
N ILE A 238 -16.28 -4.44 -6.34
CA ILE A 238 -15.18 -3.90 -5.52
C ILE A 238 -15.69 -2.69 -4.73
N ASP A 239 -16.43 -1.78 -5.38
CA ASP A 239 -16.97 -0.59 -4.73
C ASP A 239 -17.91 -0.96 -3.58
N GLN A 240 -18.80 -1.95 -3.79
CA GLN A 240 -19.71 -2.50 -2.77
C GLN A 240 -18.93 -3.13 -1.60
N PHE A 241 -17.91 -3.93 -1.91
CA PHE A 241 -17.05 -4.54 -0.89
C PHE A 241 -16.37 -3.48 -0.02
N VAL A 242 -15.70 -2.52 -0.65
CA VAL A 242 -14.99 -1.45 0.07
C VAL A 242 -15.91 -0.65 0.97
N THR A 243 -17.08 -0.24 0.42
CA THR A 243 -18.09 0.51 1.18
C THR A 243 -18.60 -0.29 2.38
N HIS A 244 -18.86 -1.59 2.20
CA HIS A 244 -19.32 -2.46 3.28
C HIS A 244 -18.24 -2.61 4.37
N ILE A 245 -16.99 -2.95 4.03
CA ILE A 245 -15.92 -3.14 5.02
C ILE A 245 -15.63 -1.85 5.78
N VAL A 246 -15.54 -0.72 5.09
CA VAL A 246 -15.32 0.59 5.69
C VAL A 246 -16.43 0.92 6.69
N LYS A 247 -17.68 0.67 6.34
CA LYS A 247 -18.85 0.90 7.19
C LYS A 247 -18.85 -0.02 8.43
N GLU A 248 -18.66 -1.32 8.24
CA GLU A 248 -18.66 -2.32 9.34
C GLU A 248 -17.60 -2.05 10.38
N LEU A 249 -16.42 -1.58 9.96
CA LEU A 249 -15.34 -1.22 10.85
C LEU A 249 -15.48 0.20 11.42
N ASN A 250 -16.44 1.01 10.96
CA ASN A 250 -16.45 2.45 11.20
C ASN A 250 -15.05 3.04 10.99
N PHE A 251 -14.45 2.71 9.82
CA PHE A 251 -13.03 2.95 9.54
C PHE A 251 -12.76 4.41 9.22
N SER A 252 -11.60 4.91 9.68
CA SER A 252 -11.07 6.23 9.35
C SER A 252 -9.61 6.13 8.93
N GLY A 253 -9.23 6.75 7.80
CA GLY A 253 -7.87 6.74 7.30
C GLY A 253 -7.75 6.24 5.87
N GLN A 254 -6.56 5.81 5.49
CA GLN A 254 -6.27 5.27 4.15
C GLN A 254 -6.33 3.75 4.16
N ILE A 255 -7.01 3.16 3.18
CA ILE A 255 -7.19 1.71 3.08
C ILE A 255 -7.14 1.26 1.62
N ALA A 256 -6.53 0.12 1.39
CA ALA A 256 -6.42 -0.49 0.07
C ALA A 256 -6.65 -2.01 0.16
N PHE A 257 -7.23 -2.57 -0.88
CA PHE A 257 -7.49 -4.00 -0.97
C PHE A 257 -6.98 -4.55 -2.29
N ASP A 258 -6.48 -5.78 -2.25
CA ASP A 258 -6.12 -6.55 -3.42
C ASP A 258 -7.16 -7.64 -3.68
N PHE A 259 -7.58 -7.77 -4.95
CA PHE A 259 -8.61 -8.69 -5.40
C PHE A 259 -8.11 -9.54 -6.56
N ILE A 260 -8.66 -10.75 -6.68
CA ILE A 260 -8.67 -11.48 -7.95
C ILE A 260 -10.07 -11.40 -8.53
N VAL A 261 -10.19 -10.81 -9.72
CA VAL A 261 -11.43 -10.78 -10.48
C VAL A 261 -11.46 -12.00 -11.39
N THR A 262 -12.42 -12.88 -11.16
CA THR A 262 -12.63 -14.12 -11.91
C THR A 262 -13.19 -13.84 -13.31
N GLU A 263 -13.21 -14.84 -14.19
CA GLU A 263 -13.84 -14.73 -15.52
C GLU A 263 -15.33 -14.38 -15.45
N ASN A 264 -16.00 -14.79 -14.38
CA ASN A 264 -17.42 -14.45 -14.15
C ASN A 264 -17.62 -13.02 -13.61
N GLY A 265 -16.53 -12.27 -13.39
CA GLY A 265 -16.59 -10.92 -12.85
C GLY A 265 -16.81 -10.86 -11.32
N ASP A 266 -16.55 -11.95 -10.59
CA ASP A 266 -16.57 -11.94 -9.14
C ASP A 266 -15.24 -11.38 -8.61
N ALA A 267 -15.31 -10.44 -7.67
CA ALA A 267 -14.13 -9.83 -7.04
C ALA A 267 -13.86 -10.55 -5.71
N ILE A 268 -12.80 -11.34 -5.67
CA ILE A 268 -12.40 -12.13 -4.49
C ILE A 268 -11.28 -11.40 -3.77
N PRO A 269 -11.48 -10.87 -2.55
CA PRO A 269 -10.46 -10.17 -1.79
C PRO A 269 -9.40 -11.16 -1.30
N ILE A 270 -8.12 -10.79 -1.41
CA ILE A 270 -6.99 -11.64 -1.03
C ILE A 270 -6.08 -11.04 0.04
N GLU A 271 -6.08 -9.72 0.20
CA GLU A 271 -5.39 -9.02 1.29
C GLU A 271 -5.87 -7.58 1.44
N CYS A 272 -5.62 -6.99 2.60
CA CYS A 272 -5.83 -5.58 2.90
C CYS A 272 -4.49 -4.91 3.23
N ASN A 273 -4.35 -3.67 2.77
CA ASN A 273 -3.25 -2.76 3.06
C ASN A 273 -3.84 -1.49 3.71
N PRO A 274 -3.92 -1.37 5.06
CA PRO A 274 -4.54 -0.22 5.74
C PRO A 274 -3.59 0.99 5.74
N ARG A 275 -3.17 1.44 4.56
CA ARG A 275 -2.23 2.52 4.29
C ARG A 275 -2.34 3.01 2.85
N THR A 276 -1.54 4.03 2.52
CA THR A 276 -1.44 4.51 1.14
C THR A 276 -0.90 3.43 0.20
N THR A 277 -1.51 3.34 -0.97
CA THR A 277 -1.03 2.51 -2.08
C THR A 277 -1.07 3.28 -3.39
N SER A 278 -0.74 2.61 -4.47
CA SER A 278 -0.57 3.22 -5.80
C SER A 278 -1.84 3.83 -6.38
N GLY A 279 -3.02 3.45 -5.92
CA GLY A 279 -4.29 4.03 -6.38
C GLY A 279 -4.42 5.53 -6.11
N LEU A 280 -3.67 6.05 -5.15
CA LEU A 280 -3.56 7.49 -4.90
C LEU A 280 -3.10 8.28 -6.14
N HIS A 281 -2.23 7.70 -6.95
CA HIS A 281 -1.67 8.37 -8.13
C HIS A 281 -2.68 8.67 -9.24
N LEU A 282 -3.88 8.13 -9.13
CA LEU A 282 -4.98 8.34 -10.09
C LEU A 282 -5.78 9.61 -9.83
N PHE A 283 -5.53 10.29 -8.69
CA PHE A 283 -6.22 11.51 -8.28
C PHE A 283 -5.37 12.75 -8.53
N ASP A 284 -6.06 13.85 -8.78
CA ASP A 284 -5.52 15.22 -8.81
C ASP A 284 -5.88 15.96 -7.49
N GLU A 285 -5.74 17.28 -7.44
CA GLU A 285 -5.96 18.12 -6.24
C GLU A 285 -7.39 18.07 -5.69
N GLU A 286 -8.38 17.63 -6.47
CA GLU A 286 -9.77 17.47 -6.02
C GLU A 286 -9.96 16.52 -4.85
N ILE A 287 -8.99 15.59 -4.61
CA ILE A 287 -9.06 14.65 -3.48
C ILE A 287 -8.76 15.31 -2.12
N LEU A 288 -8.13 16.50 -2.09
CA LEU A 288 -7.60 17.09 -0.87
C LEU A 288 -8.62 17.28 0.26
N PRO A 289 -9.90 17.65 0.00
CA PRO A 289 -10.91 17.72 1.06
C PRO A 289 -11.10 16.41 1.85
N ALA A 290 -10.90 15.25 1.19
CA ALA A 290 -10.99 13.94 1.86
C ALA A 290 -9.90 13.72 2.93
N PHE A 291 -8.75 14.35 2.79
CA PHE A 291 -7.67 14.29 3.79
C PHE A 291 -7.95 15.16 5.02
N PHE A 292 -8.71 16.24 4.86
CA PHE A 292 -9.04 17.17 5.95
C PHE A 292 -10.37 16.85 6.64
N ASN A 293 -10.99 15.73 6.34
CA ASN A 293 -12.30 15.38 6.86
C ASN A 293 -13.37 16.46 6.59
N GLU A 294 -13.25 17.12 5.46
CA GLU A 294 -14.27 18.05 5.02
C GLU A 294 -15.49 17.29 4.51
N LYS A 295 -16.69 17.78 4.82
CA LYS A 295 -17.92 17.16 4.33
C LYS A 295 -17.95 17.21 2.81
N VAL A 296 -18.02 16.04 2.19
CA VAL A 296 -18.20 15.89 0.75
C VAL A 296 -19.58 15.31 0.47
N ASN A 297 -20.27 15.84 -0.51
CA ASN A 297 -21.61 15.35 -0.88
C ASN A 297 -21.56 13.98 -1.58
N ASN A 298 -20.45 13.70 -2.29
CA ASN A 298 -20.20 12.44 -2.99
C ASN A 298 -18.71 12.09 -2.85
N SER A 299 -18.41 10.80 -2.83
CA SER A 299 -17.01 10.32 -2.83
C SER A 299 -16.26 10.80 -4.08
N PHE A 300 -15.01 11.23 -3.91
CA PHE A 300 -14.13 11.54 -5.02
C PHE A 300 -13.74 10.27 -5.76
N ILE A 301 -13.94 10.26 -7.07
CA ILE A 301 -13.58 9.16 -7.98
C ILE A 301 -12.63 9.75 -9.03
N PRO A 302 -11.54 9.07 -9.40
CA PRO A 302 -10.66 9.55 -10.46
C PRO A 302 -11.41 9.75 -11.77
N LYS A 303 -10.93 10.69 -12.60
CA LYS A 303 -11.48 10.88 -13.94
C LYS A 303 -11.41 9.57 -14.74
N GLN A 304 -12.42 9.31 -15.53
CA GLN A 304 -12.42 8.17 -16.46
C GLN A 304 -11.16 8.25 -17.33
N ASN A 305 -10.38 7.16 -17.39
CA ASN A 305 -9.08 7.06 -18.06
C ASN A 305 -7.91 7.79 -17.35
N SER A 306 -8.04 8.15 -16.05
CA SER A 306 -6.85 8.51 -15.28
C SER A 306 -5.84 7.38 -15.33
N GLU A 307 -4.63 7.68 -15.77
CA GLU A 307 -3.57 6.70 -15.98
C GLU A 307 -2.20 7.29 -15.61
N CYS A 308 -1.33 6.47 -15.06
CA CYS A 308 0.05 6.84 -14.76
C CYS A 308 0.95 5.60 -14.64
N ALA A 309 2.26 5.81 -14.67
CA ALA A 309 3.24 4.74 -14.54
C ALA A 309 4.51 5.21 -13.81
N ILE A 310 5.22 4.28 -13.21
CA ILE A 310 6.58 4.47 -12.71
C ILE A 310 7.52 4.09 -13.85
N ARG A 311 7.90 5.05 -14.71
CA ARG A 311 8.65 4.77 -15.95
C ARG A 311 9.97 4.03 -15.71
N LEU A 312 10.72 4.39 -14.68
CA LEU A 312 11.96 3.70 -14.37
C LEU A 312 11.71 2.22 -14.02
N ALA A 313 10.67 1.94 -13.22
CA ALA A 313 10.29 0.56 -12.91
C ALA A 313 9.80 -0.19 -14.16
N MET A 314 9.04 0.47 -15.05
CA MET A 314 8.65 -0.10 -16.34
C MET A 314 9.85 -0.50 -17.19
N LEU A 315 10.93 0.27 -17.18
CA LEU A 315 12.18 -0.06 -17.88
C LEU A 315 12.92 -1.22 -17.23
N LEU A 316 13.06 -1.21 -15.90
CA LEU A 316 13.82 -2.22 -15.17
C LEU A 316 13.13 -3.60 -15.15
N TYR A 317 11.81 -3.62 -15.02
CA TYR A 317 11.01 -4.86 -14.91
C TYR A 317 10.27 -5.22 -16.20
N GLY A 318 10.49 -4.51 -17.30
CA GLY A 318 9.80 -4.72 -18.58
C GLY A 318 10.23 -5.94 -19.40
N PHE A 319 11.37 -6.53 -19.09
CA PHE A 319 11.96 -7.63 -19.89
C PHE A 319 10.99 -8.81 -20.16
N PRO A 320 10.20 -9.33 -19.19
CA PRO A 320 9.27 -10.41 -19.44
C PRO A 320 8.20 -10.08 -20.50
N TYR A 321 7.82 -8.81 -20.61
CA TYR A 321 6.77 -8.34 -21.53
C TYR A 321 7.26 -8.20 -22.97
N LEU A 322 8.58 -8.16 -23.20
CA LEU A 322 9.16 -8.01 -24.53
C LEU A 322 9.08 -9.30 -25.37
N LYS A 323 8.88 -10.47 -24.75
CA LYS A 323 8.86 -11.78 -25.41
C LYS A 323 7.68 -11.97 -26.37
N SER A 324 6.53 -11.34 -26.11
CA SER A 324 5.32 -11.42 -26.95
C SER A 324 5.10 -10.12 -27.72
N LYS A 325 4.83 -10.19 -29.02
CA LYS A 325 4.56 -9.01 -29.87
C LYS A 325 3.42 -8.15 -29.32
N GLN A 326 2.34 -8.78 -28.85
CA GLN A 326 1.19 -8.07 -28.29
C GLN A 326 1.54 -7.39 -26.95
N LYS A 327 2.19 -8.11 -26.02
CA LYS A 327 2.62 -7.56 -24.73
C LYS A 327 3.63 -6.43 -24.92
N ARG A 328 4.59 -6.58 -25.85
CA ARG A 328 5.57 -5.54 -26.20
C ARG A 328 4.89 -4.27 -26.72
N LYS A 329 3.90 -4.40 -27.63
CA LYS A 329 3.15 -3.24 -28.15
C LYS A 329 2.42 -2.51 -27.02
N ARG A 330 1.78 -3.26 -26.12
CA ARG A 330 1.08 -2.68 -24.95
C ARG A 330 2.05 -2.01 -23.98
N TRP A 331 3.18 -2.67 -23.68
CA TRP A 331 4.23 -2.11 -22.82
C TRP A 331 4.81 -0.81 -23.37
N LEU A 332 5.13 -0.76 -24.67
CA LEU A 332 5.60 0.45 -25.35
C LEU A 332 4.54 1.57 -25.27
N LYS A 333 3.27 1.24 -25.50
CA LYS A 333 2.19 2.21 -25.40
C LYS A 333 2.15 2.82 -23.98
N VAL A 334 2.15 2.00 -22.93
CA VAL A 334 2.13 2.48 -21.54
C VAL A 334 3.36 3.31 -21.23
N LEU A 335 4.55 2.83 -21.58
CA LEU A 335 5.82 3.52 -21.32
C LEU A 335 5.88 4.92 -21.96
N CYS A 336 5.33 5.08 -23.17
CA CYS A 336 5.40 6.35 -23.91
C CYS A 336 4.24 7.30 -23.62
N SER A 337 3.02 6.76 -23.34
CA SER A 337 1.80 7.56 -23.23
C SER A 337 1.40 7.91 -21.81
N TYR A 338 1.66 7.00 -20.84
CA TYR A 338 1.23 7.26 -19.46
C TYR A 338 2.12 8.32 -18.81
N PRO A 339 1.53 9.29 -18.09
CA PRO A 339 2.29 10.23 -17.27
C PRO A 339 3.19 9.50 -16.27
N ASP A 340 4.44 9.95 -16.14
CA ASP A 340 5.35 9.41 -15.10
C ASP A 340 5.01 9.98 -13.74
N ILE A 341 4.95 9.12 -12.73
CA ILE A 341 4.69 9.51 -11.35
C ILE A 341 5.83 10.35 -10.77
N VAL A 342 7.07 9.96 -11.07
CA VAL A 342 8.26 10.58 -10.47
C VAL A 342 8.69 11.82 -11.25
N TYR A 343 8.80 11.69 -12.59
CA TYR A 343 9.22 12.81 -13.43
C TYR A 343 8.11 13.82 -13.64
N ARG A 344 8.39 15.09 -13.31
CA ARG A 344 7.57 16.26 -13.70
C ARG A 344 8.51 17.33 -14.25
N HIS A 345 8.13 17.96 -15.36
CA HIS A 345 8.97 18.99 -16.01
C HIS A 345 9.34 20.13 -15.04
N ASN A 346 8.37 20.56 -14.25
CA ASN A 346 8.56 21.62 -13.27
C ASN A 346 9.13 21.15 -11.92
N ASP A 347 9.33 19.83 -11.71
CA ASP A 347 9.89 19.21 -10.50
C ASP A 347 10.70 17.96 -10.89
N TRP A 348 11.79 18.19 -11.65
CA TRP A 348 12.60 17.13 -12.25
C TRP A 348 13.63 16.48 -11.30
N LYS A 349 14.01 17.17 -10.22
CA LYS A 349 15.04 16.70 -9.28
C LYS A 349 14.76 15.31 -8.70
N PRO A 350 13.53 14.95 -8.26
CA PRO A 350 13.24 13.60 -7.75
C PRO A 350 13.55 12.49 -8.76
N PHE A 351 13.35 12.74 -10.06
CA PHE A 351 13.65 11.76 -11.10
C PHE A 351 15.14 11.37 -11.14
N PHE A 352 16.04 12.33 -11.04
CA PHE A 352 17.47 12.04 -10.99
C PHE A 352 17.91 11.54 -9.62
N TYR A 353 17.31 12.07 -8.57
CA TYR A 353 17.64 11.67 -7.21
C TYR A 353 17.25 10.21 -6.89
N GLN A 354 16.26 9.64 -7.58
CA GLN A 354 15.90 8.23 -7.40
C GLN A 354 17.07 7.27 -7.69
N PHE A 355 17.95 7.59 -8.62
CA PHE A 355 19.15 6.77 -8.90
C PHE A 355 20.11 6.77 -7.72
N PHE A 356 20.28 7.93 -7.08
CA PHE A 356 21.09 8.03 -5.86
C PHE A 356 20.44 7.25 -4.70
N SER A 357 19.14 7.41 -4.48
CA SER A 357 18.41 6.67 -3.46
C SER A 357 18.48 5.15 -3.68
N MET A 358 18.29 4.69 -4.93
CA MET A 358 18.42 3.27 -5.30
C MET A 358 19.85 2.75 -5.09
N TYR A 359 20.87 3.53 -5.44
CA TYR A 359 22.27 3.15 -5.18
C TYR A 359 22.54 2.99 -3.67
N LYS A 360 22.02 3.89 -2.84
CA LYS A 360 22.15 3.80 -1.37
C LYS A 360 21.43 2.56 -0.84
N LEU A 361 20.19 2.32 -1.25
CA LEU A 361 19.43 1.13 -0.88
C LEU A 361 20.14 -0.16 -1.31
N TRP A 362 20.65 -0.21 -2.54
CA TRP A 362 21.41 -1.35 -3.04
C TRP A 362 22.68 -1.60 -2.20
N ARG A 363 23.44 -0.55 -1.88
CA ARG A 363 24.65 -0.68 -1.05
C ARG A 363 24.34 -1.18 0.36
N GLU A 364 23.24 -0.72 0.94
CA GLU A 364 22.79 -1.17 2.25
C GLU A 364 22.24 -2.60 2.21
N SER A 365 21.45 -2.95 1.19
CA SER A 365 20.95 -4.31 1.00
C SER A 365 22.11 -5.32 0.91
N TYR A 366 23.14 -4.99 0.15
CA TYR A 366 24.35 -5.81 0.06
C TYR A 366 25.10 -5.93 1.39
N LYS A 367 25.25 -4.79 2.11
CA LYS A 367 25.93 -4.76 3.41
C LYS A 367 25.23 -5.62 4.47
N TYR A 368 23.91 -5.68 4.44
CA TYR A 368 23.09 -6.36 5.44
C TYR A 368 22.47 -7.68 4.95
N GLU A 369 22.92 -8.18 3.79
CA GLU A 369 22.46 -9.44 3.18
C GLU A 369 20.94 -9.54 3.04
N ARG A 370 20.32 -8.43 2.58
CA ARG A 370 18.87 -8.32 2.33
C ARG A 370 18.60 -8.13 0.85
N THR A 371 17.39 -8.44 0.43
CA THR A 371 16.91 -7.99 -0.89
C THR A 371 16.76 -6.47 -0.88
N ILE A 372 16.86 -5.84 -2.06
CA ILE A 372 16.61 -4.38 -2.18
C ILE A 372 15.19 -4.06 -1.69
N LEU A 373 14.22 -4.93 -1.97
CA LEU A 373 12.83 -4.77 -1.59
C LEU A 373 12.64 -4.79 -0.07
N GLU A 374 13.21 -5.75 0.63
CA GLU A 374 13.24 -5.80 2.09
C GLU A 374 13.89 -4.55 2.68
N GLN A 375 15.01 -4.09 2.09
CA GLN A 375 15.72 -2.90 2.56
C GLN A 375 14.86 -1.63 2.48
N THR A 376 13.91 -1.54 1.53
CA THR A 376 13.03 -0.36 1.40
C THR A 376 12.12 -0.13 2.60
N THR A 377 11.84 -1.17 3.39
CA THR A 377 10.87 -1.09 4.50
C THR A 377 11.39 -1.65 5.83
N TYR A 378 12.64 -2.13 5.87
CA TYR A 378 13.19 -2.83 7.03
C TYR A 378 13.09 -2.07 8.36
N ASP A 379 13.21 -0.75 8.30
CA ASP A 379 13.24 0.15 9.44
C ASP A 379 11.86 0.72 9.83
N ILE A 380 10.83 0.41 9.05
CA ILE A 380 9.44 0.88 9.27
C ILE A 380 8.42 -0.27 9.30
N SER A 381 8.86 -1.49 8.99
CA SER A 381 7.97 -2.64 8.89
C SER A 381 7.44 -3.11 10.24
N TRP A 382 6.17 -3.51 10.25
CA TRP A 382 5.56 -4.20 11.37
C TRP A 382 5.11 -5.61 10.94
N ASP A 383 5.58 -6.62 11.66
CA ASP A 383 5.39 -8.04 11.34
C ASP A 383 4.59 -8.79 12.42
N GLY A 384 3.77 -8.04 13.19
CA GLY A 384 2.92 -8.59 14.26
C GLY A 384 3.57 -8.63 15.63
N GLU A 385 4.71 -7.95 15.82
CA GLU A 385 5.33 -7.81 17.14
C GLU A 385 4.49 -6.90 18.04
N ASP A 386 4.57 -7.12 19.35
CA ASP A 386 3.97 -6.23 20.36
C ASP A 386 4.66 -4.86 20.32
N LEU A 387 3.84 -3.79 20.25
CA LEU A 387 4.28 -2.38 20.21
C LEU A 387 4.07 -1.68 21.55
#